data_42268b6720963393fbd7ee9d7c1e7e12
#
_entry.id   42268b6720963393fbd7ee9d7c1e7e12
#
_cell.length_a   1.000
_cell.length_b   1.000
_cell.length_c   1.000
_cell.angle_alpha   90.00
_cell.angle_beta   90.00
_cell.angle_gamma   90.00
#
_symmetry.space_group_name_H-M   'P 1'
#
loop_
_entity.id
_entity.type
_entity.pdbx_description
1 polymer ?
#
loop_
_entity_poly.entity_id
_entity_poly.type
_entity_poly.pdbx_seq_one_letter_code
_entity_poly.pdbx_strand_id
1 'polypeptide(L)'
;RNSSAASDVYKRQSWNSLINSQSGISKITKFEIDDYPCKIAGTIDDSNINNEIVSTREQRRIDRFITLGLIAADEAIKDSGFETNNESSNRYGVMVGSGIGGLDTIYKNSSILDNNGIRKISPFFIPSSLINLLSGHISIKYNLKGPNSSPVTACATGTHAIGDSFSIIKNNKADIMVCGGAEAAICPLGISGFSAARALCDTFNENPEKGSRPWDKDRSGFVMGEGAGVLVLEEYEHAKKRNAKIYGEVKGYGMSGDAFHITKPSEDGNGGFRAMEMALSESKLNTDEIGYVNAHGTSTPVGDTIELKAVEKLFKSNN
;
A
#
# COMPACT_ATOMS: atom_id res chain seq x y z
N ARG A 1 -13.67 4.78 -1.56
CA ARG A 1 -12.60 5.67 -2.05
C ARG A 1 -11.37 5.42 -1.19
N ASN A 2 -10.28 4.98 -1.80
CA ASN A 2 -9.01 4.93 -1.12
C ASN A 2 -8.53 6.36 -0.90
N SER A 3 -8.26 6.77 0.33
CA SER A 3 -7.50 7.98 0.56
C SER A 3 -6.07 7.71 0.14
N SER A 4 -5.64 8.27 -0.97
CA SER A 4 -4.24 8.25 -1.36
C SER A 4 -3.46 9.29 -0.54
N ALA A 5 -2.18 9.04 -0.34
CA ALA A 5 -1.28 9.83 0.48
C ALA A 5 -1.49 11.33 0.37
N ALA A 6 -1.65 11.97 1.50
CA ALA A 6 -1.58 13.39 1.73
C ALA A 6 -2.85 14.21 1.43
N SER A 7 -3.43 14.84 2.39
CA SER A 7 -4.45 15.89 2.43
C SER A 7 -5.57 15.87 1.35
N ASP A 8 -6.70 16.45 1.63
CA ASP A 8 -7.81 16.60 0.65
C ASP A 8 -7.36 17.17 -0.71
N VAL A 9 -6.31 17.99 -0.72
CA VAL A 9 -5.69 18.52 -1.93
C VAL A 9 -5.05 17.39 -2.74
N TYR A 10 -4.41 16.42 -2.12
CA TYR A 10 -3.74 15.32 -2.79
C TYR A 10 -4.68 14.23 -3.30
N LYS A 11 -5.67 13.84 -2.54
CA LYS A 11 -6.73 12.93 -3.00
C LYS A 11 -7.39 13.48 -4.27
N ARG A 12 -7.73 14.78 -4.26
CA ARG A 12 -8.27 15.46 -5.43
C ARG A 12 -7.27 15.59 -6.57
N GLN A 13 -6.02 15.89 -6.27
CA GLN A 13 -4.96 15.99 -7.27
C GLN A 13 -4.71 14.63 -7.93
N SER A 14 -4.58 13.56 -7.15
CA SER A 14 -4.41 12.20 -7.67
C SER A 14 -5.60 11.78 -8.53
N TRP A 15 -6.82 12.07 -8.07
CA TRP A 15 -8.03 11.81 -8.83
C TRP A 15 -8.07 12.60 -10.15
N ASN A 16 -7.76 13.88 -10.11
CA ASN A 16 -7.71 14.73 -11.31
C ASN A 16 -6.64 14.24 -12.29
N SER A 17 -5.46 13.87 -11.81
CA SER A 17 -4.42 13.28 -12.67
C SER A 17 -4.89 11.98 -13.32
N LEU A 18 -5.58 11.12 -12.57
CA LEU A 18 -6.14 9.86 -13.06
C LEU A 18 -7.16 10.08 -14.18
N ILE A 19 -8.17 10.93 -13.95
CA ILE A 19 -9.23 11.18 -14.95
C ILE A 19 -8.73 11.94 -16.20
N ASN A 20 -7.61 12.66 -16.07
CA ASN A 20 -6.95 13.36 -17.17
C ASN A 20 -5.78 12.55 -17.77
N SER A 21 -5.64 11.27 -17.41
CA SER A 21 -4.58 10.37 -17.90
C SER A 21 -3.15 10.94 -17.74
N GLN A 22 -2.91 11.68 -16.66
CA GLN A 22 -1.59 12.23 -16.32
C GLN A 22 -0.78 11.18 -15.57
N SER A 23 0.39 10.81 -16.11
CA SER A 23 1.31 9.89 -15.46
C SER A 23 2.03 10.56 -14.28
N GLY A 24 2.16 9.84 -13.16
CA GLY A 24 3.04 10.23 -12.04
C GLY A 24 4.44 9.63 -12.14
N ILE A 25 4.77 8.93 -13.23
CA ILE A 25 6.08 8.32 -13.43
C ILE A 25 7.02 9.30 -14.09
N SER A 26 8.24 9.43 -13.55
CA SER A 26 9.29 10.33 -14.03
C SER A 26 10.67 9.71 -13.87
N LYS A 27 11.71 10.36 -14.39
CA LYS A 27 13.10 9.97 -14.11
C LYS A 27 13.40 10.17 -12.62
N ILE A 28 14.13 9.22 -12.03
CA ILE A 28 14.55 9.29 -10.62
C ILE A 28 15.60 10.41 -10.49
N THR A 29 15.37 11.31 -9.52
CA THR A 29 16.27 12.46 -9.24
C THR A 29 16.78 12.47 -7.80
N LYS A 30 16.36 11.51 -6.98
CA LYS A 30 16.71 11.43 -5.54
C LYS A 30 18.15 10.96 -5.28
N PHE A 31 18.78 10.31 -6.26
CA PHE A 31 20.15 9.79 -6.20
C PHE A 31 20.69 9.59 -7.60
N GLU A 32 22.02 9.42 -7.73
CA GLU A 32 22.66 9.15 -9.01
C GLU A 32 22.17 7.83 -9.62
N ILE A 33 21.71 7.89 -10.87
CA ILE A 33 20.97 6.80 -11.51
C ILE A 33 21.61 6.31 -12.83
N ASP A 34 22.72 6.90 -13.27
CA ASP A 34 23.28 6.69 -14.60
C ASP A 34 23.66 5.23 -14.87
N ASP A 35 24.18 4.52 -13.86
CA ASP A 35 24.58 3.12 -13.95
C ASP A 35 23.45 2.11 -13.75
N TYR A 36 22.22 2.58 -13.48
CA TYR A 36 21.09 1.69 -13.21
C TYR A 36 20.35 1.33 -14.52
N PRO A 37 19.95 0.05 -14.69
CA PRO A 37 19.13 -0.35 -15.84
C PRO A 37 17.78 0.36 -15.89
N CYS A 38 17.08 0.43 -14.75
CA CYS A 38 15.83 1.17 -14.61
C CYS A 38 16.10 2.55 -13.99
N LYS A 39 15.67 3.61 -14.68
CA LYS A 39 15.91 5.01 -14.30
C LYS A 39 14.63 5.77 -13.99
N ILE A 40 13.49 5.09 -13.91
CA ILE A 40 12.17 5.69 -13.75
C ILE A 40 11.45 5.15 -12.52
N ALA A 41 10.65 6.02 -11.88
CA ALA A 41 9.80 5.66 -10.75
C ALA A 41 8.64 6.65 -10.59
N GLY A 42 7.61 6.25 -9.85
CA GLY A 42 6.56 7.14 -9.36
C GLY A 42 6.94 7.71 -7.99
N THR A 43 7.54 8.90 -7.96
CA THR A 43 8.00 9.55 -6.73
C THR A 43 7.07 10.68 -6.31
N ILE A 44 6.89 10.85 -4.99
CA ILE A 44 6.21 12.00 -4.41
C ILE A 44 7.25 13.09 -4.14
N ASP A 45 7.01 14.31 -4.64
CA ASP A 45 7.86 15.46 -4.38
C ASP A 45 7.80 15.84 -2.90
N ASP A 46 8.96 16.19 -2.30
CA ASP A 46 9.06 16.56 -0.89
C ASP A 46 8.32 17.86 -0.57
N SER A 47 8.17 18.77 -1.54
CA SER A 47 7.34 19.99 -1.39
C SER A 47 5.87 19.67 -1.12
N ASN A 48 5.46 18.48 -1.46
CA ASN A 48 4.11 17.97 -1.23
C ASN A 48 3.91 17.31 0.15
N ILE A 49 4.94 17.14 0.97
CA ILE A 49 4.81 16.62 2.32
C ILE A 49 4.18 17.66 3.25
N ASN A 50 3.06 17.31 3.87
CA ASN A 50 2.40 18.22 4.80
C ASN A 50 3.10 18.25 6.16
N ASN A 51 3.88 19.31 6.39
CA ASN A 51 4.66 19.49 7.61
C ASN A 51 3.82 19.82 8.86
N GLU A 52 2.54 20.13 8.72
CA GLU A 52 1.61 20.29 9.85
C GLU A 52 1.20 18.92 10.42
N ILE A 53 1.14 17.90 9.57
CA ILE A 53 0.78 16.53 9.97
C ILE A 53 2.00 15.81 10.54
N VAL A 54 3.15 15.91 9.84
CA VAL A 54 4.43 15.30 10.25
C VAL A 54 5.52 16.36 10.11
N SER A 55 5.93 16.95 11.22
CA SER A 55 6.92 18.01 11.23
C SER A 55 8.26 17.57 10.64
N THR A 56 9.05 18.50 10.08
CA THR A 56 10.39 18.23 9.56
C THR A 56 11.30 17.56 10.60
N ARG A 57 11.09 17.83 11.89
CA ARG A 57 11.83 17.19 12.99
C ARG A 57 11.45 15.73 13.15
N GLU A 58 10.17 15.39 13.03
CA GLU A 58 9.67 14.01 13.08
C GLU A 58 10.13 13.21 11.86
N GLN A 59 10.04 13.79 10.66
CA GLN A 59 10.50 13.16 9.42
C GLN A 59 11.97 12.71 9.47
N ARG A 60 12.83 13.38 10.23
CA ARG A 60 14.23 12.98 10.45
C ARG A 60 14.40 11.76 11.36
N ARG A 61 13.32 11.32 12.03
CA ARG A 61 13.34 10.26 13.04
C ARG A 61 12.56 9.01 12.62
N ILE A 62 11.85 9.09 11.51
CA ILE A 62 11.03 8.01 10.95
C ILE A 62 11.39 7.83 9.46
N ASP A 63 11.21 6.63 8.94
CA ASP A 63 11.36 6.39 7.51
C ASP A 63 10.22 7.06 6.70
N ARG A 64 10.48 7.27 5.42
CA ARG A 64 9.55 7.94 4.52
C ARG A 64 8.20 7.23 4.40
N PHE A 65 8.17 5.87 4.41
CA PHE A 65 6.90 5.15 4.36
C PHE A 65 6.01 5.46 5.57
N ILE A 66 6.59 5.66 6.76
CA ILE A 66 5.85 6.09 7.96
C ILE A 66 5.30 7.50 7.77
N THR A 67 6.11 8.42 7.22
CA THR A 67 5.66 9.78 6.90
C THR A 67 4.44 9.78 5.99
N LEU A 68 4.52 9.06 4.86
CA LEU A 68 3.42 8.98 3.90
C LEU A 68 2.18 8.31 4.50
N GLY A 69 2.38 7.23 5.26
CA GLY A 69 1.30 6.54 5.95
C GLY A 69 0.57 7.39 6.99
N LEU A 70 1.31 8.21 7.76
CA LEU A 70 0.74 9.15 8.72
C LEU A 70 -0.12 10.23 8.05
N ILE A 71 0.32 10.74 6.91
CA ILE A 71 -0.43 11.75 6.15
C ILE A 71 -1.72 11.16 5.61
N ALA A 72 -1.66 9.96 5.00
CA ALA A 72 -2.85 9.29 4.49
C ALA A 72 -3.83 8.89 5.62
N ALA A 73 -3.30 8.48 6.78
CA ALA A 73 -4.13 8.17 7.95
C ALA A 73 -4.83 9.41 8.51
N ASP A 74 -4.12 10.56 8.58
CA ASP A 74 -4.71 11.82 9.01
C ASP A 74 -5.89 12.24 8.11
N GLU A 75 -5.72 12.13 6.79
CA GLU A 75 -6.77 12.42 5.83
C GLU A 75 -7.98 11.48 6.00
N ALA A 76 -7.73 10.16 6.12
CA ALA A 76 -8.78 9.17 6.29
C ALA A 76 -9.57 9.36 7.60
N ILE A 77 -8.86 9.64 8.71
CA ILE A 77 -9.47 9.87 10.03
C ILE A 77 -10.32 11.13 10.02
N LYS A 78 -9.81 12.23 9.46
CA LYS A 78 -10.58 13.49 9.32
C LYS A 78 -11.81 13.31 8.43
N ASP A 79 -11.69 12.63 7.30
CA ASP A 79 -12.81 12.38 6.38
C ASP A 79 -13.88 11.47 7.01
N SER A 80 -13.48 10.54 7.87
CA SER A 80 -14.41 9.65 8.58
C SER A 80 -15.20 10.35 9.69
N GLY A 81 -14.64 11.41 10.27
CA GLY A 81 -15.26 12.21 11.33
C GLY A 81 -15.50 11.46 12.64
N PHE A 82 -14.81 10.35 12.91
CA PHE A 82 -14.89 9.73 14.24
C PHE A 82 -14.05 10.48 15.26
N GLU A 83 -14.48 10.46 16.49
CA GLU A 83 -13.74 11.02 17.62
C GLU A 83 -13.41 9.92 18.62
N THR A 84 -12.28 10.09 19.34
CA THR A 84 -11.87 9.17 20.39
C THR A 84 -12.11 9.77 21.77
N ASN A 85 -12.56 8.94 22.69
CA ASN A 85 -12.61 9.24 24.12
C ASN A 85 -11.97 8.07 24.90
N ASN A 86 -11.91 8.17 26.23
CA ASN A 86 -11.26 7.14 27.06
C ASN A 86 -11.95 5.75 26.97
N GLU A 87 -13.23 5.71 26.68
CA GLU A 87 -14.00 4.48 26.59
C GLU A 87 -13.92 3.88 25.17
N SER A 88 -14.22 4.67 24.14
CA SER A 88 -14.25 4.22 22.76
C SER A 88 -12.88 3.85 22.19
N SER A 89 -11.80 4.52 22.68
CA SER A 89 -10.43 4.29 22.18
C SER A 89 -9.97 2.84 22.27
N ASN A 90 -10.45 2.07 23.26
CA ASN A 90 -10.12 0.66 23.44
C ASN A 90 -10.69 -0.25 22.35
N ARG A 91 -11.68 0.23 21.60
CA ARG A 91 -12.34 -0.49 20.52
C ARG A 91 -11.96 0.01 19.13
N TYR A 92 -11.07 1.01 19.06
CA TYR A 92 -10.59 1.60 17.81
C TYR A 92 -9.14 1.19 17.57
N GLY A 93 -8.91 0.43 16.50
CA GLY A 93 -7.62 -0.18 16.21
C GLY A 93 -6.96 0.37 14.95
N VAL A 94 -5.75 -0.13 14.70
CA VAL A 94 -4.93 0.24 13.54
C VAL A 94 -4.29 -0.99 12.92
N MET A 95 -4.37 -1.10 11.60
CA MET A 95 -3.69 -2.13 10.82
C MET A 95 -3.20 -1.55 9.50
N VAL A 96 -2.04 -0.92 9.51
CA VAL A 96 -1.40 -0.37 8.30
C VAL A 96 -0.05 -1.03 8.11
N GLY A 97 0.13 -1.70 6.98
CA GLY A 97 1.35 -2.44 6.67
C GLY A 97 2.22 -1.78 5.61
N SER A 98 3.36 -2.41 5.34
CA SER A 98 4.28 -2.08 4.25
C SER A 98 4.91 -3.36 3.74
N GLY A 99 5.18 -3.45 2.44
CA GLY A 99 5.78 -4.65 1.85
C GLY A 99 7.25 -4.81 2.19
N ILE A 100 7.99 -3.70 2.28
CA ILE A 100 9.44 -3.67 2.54
C ILE A 100 9.76 -2.81 3.76
N GLY A 101 9.01 -1.74 4.00
CA GLY A 101 9.22 -0.83 5.13
C GLY A 101 10.46 0.06 4.97
N GLY A 102 11.22 0.24 6.06
CA GLY A 102 12.30 1.20 6.16
C GLY A 102 13.59 0.84 5.42
N LEU A 103 13.51 0.39 4.17
CA LEU A 103 14.67 -0.06 3.38
C LEU A 103 15.71 1.05 3.19
N ASP A 104 15.30 2.28 2.91
CA ASP A 104 16.21 3.42 2.75
C ASP A 104 16.93 3.74 4.07
N THR A 105 16.22 3.70 5.19
CA THR A 105 16.80 3.85 6.53
C THR A 105 17.81 2.75 6.84
N ILE A 106 17.52 1.49 6.51
CA ILE A 106 18.43 0.36 6.69
C ILE A 106 19.67 0.56 5.83
N TYR A 107 19.53 0.87 4.55
CA TYR A 107 20.64 1.12 3.64
C TYR A 107 21.55 2.25 4.12
N LYS A 108 21.00 3.39 4.49
CA LYS A 108 21.76 4.54 4.99
C LYS A 108 22.52 4.23 6.29
N ASN A 109 21.87 3.54 7.25
CA ASN A 109 22.55 3.21 8.51
C ASN A 109 23.58 2.10 8.34
N SER A 110 23.40 1.14 7.43
CA SER A 110 24.46 0.18 7.08
C SER A 110 25.69 0.88 6.53
N SER A 111 25.51 1.80 5.57
CA SER A 111 26.61 2.61 5.03
C SER A 111 27.29 3.48 6.09
N ILE A 112 26.54 4.06 7.02
CA ILE A 112 27.10 4.81 8.15
C ILE A 112 27.92 3.90 9.06
N LEU A 113 27.44 2.70 9.36
CA LEU A 113 28.18 1.73 10.19
C LEU A 113 29.53 1.40 9.57
N ASP A 114 29.54 1.07 8.28
CA ASP A 114 30.75 0.66 7.57
C ASP A 114 31.78 1.80 7.44
N ASN A 115 31.34 3.03 7.16
CA ASN A 115 32.23 4.16 6.89
C ASN A 115 32.55 5.01 8.13
N ASN A 116 31.68 5.06 9.12
CA ASN A 116 31.78 6.01 10.24
C ASN A 116 31.76 5.32 11.64
N GLY A 117 31.48 4.02 11.67
CA GLY A 117 31.47 3.20 12.88
C GLY A 117 30.23 3.35 13.76
N ILE A 118 30.12 2.47 14.74
CA ILE A 118 28.93 2.24 15.59
C ILE A 118 28.40 3.49 16.29
N ARG A 119 29.27 4.42 16.68
CA ARG A 119 28.86 5.64 17.43
C ARG A 119 28.08 6.64 16.58
N LYS A 120 28.00 6.45 15.27
CA LYS A 120 27.28 7.32 14.34
C LYS A 120 25.89 6.81 13.96
N ILE A 121 25.53 5.59 14.37
CA ILE A 121 24.20 5.03 14.13
C ILE A 121 23.16 5.84 14.87
N SER A 122 22.05 6.14 14.17
CA SER A 122 20.93 6.87 14.75
C SER A 122 20.27 6.09 15.91
N PRO A 123 19.97 6.71 17.05
CA PRO A 123 19.17 6.06 18.09
C PRO A 123 17.74 5.77 17.64
N PHE A 124 17.28 6.38 16.56
CA PHE A 124 15.98 6.16 15.93
C PHE A 124 16.02 5.09 14.84
N PHE A 125 17.18 4.47 14.55
CA PHE A 125 17.32 3.52 13.47
C PHE A 125 16.27 2.40 13.53
N ILE A 126 16.20 1.68 14.65
CA ILE A 126 15.25 0.57 14.79
C ILE A 126 13.79 1.06 14.74
N PRO A 127 13.36 2.05 15.53
CA PRO A 127 11.98 2.54 15.45
C PRO A 127 11.59 3.11 14.09
N SER A 128 12.52 3.64 13.31
CA SER A 128 12.23 4.20 12.00
C SER A 128 12.10 3.16 10.89
N SER A 129 12.73 1.99 11.06
CA SER A 129 12.77 0.97 9.99
C SER A 129 11.72 -0.13 10.12
N LEU A 130 11.19 -0.38 11.32
CA LEU A 130 10.23 -1.46 11.55
C LEU A 130 8.84 -1.12 11.00
N ILE A 131 8.25 -2.06 10.26
CA ILE A 131 6.97 -1.87 9.56
C ILE A 131 5.81 -1.58 10.52
N ASN A 132 5.72 -2.30 11.63
CA ASN A 132 4.65 -2.15 12.60
C ASN A 132 4.66 -0.78 13.32
N LEU A 133 5.74 -0.03 13.22
CA LEU A 133 5.83 1.29 13.85
C LEU A 133 4.96 2.33 13.14
N LEU A 134 4.59 2.12 11.86
CA LEU A 134 3.58 2.95 11.23
C LEU A 134 2.23 2.84 11.96
N SER A 135 1.75 1.62 12.20
CA SER A 135 0.53 1.41 13.01
C SER A 135 0.70 1.94 14.44
N GLY A 136 1.89 1.80 15.03
CA GLY A 136 2.21 2.36 16.34
C GLY A 136 2.13 3.89 16.41
N HIS A 137 2.69 4.59 15.42
CA HIS A 137 2.64 6.05 15.33
C HIS A 137 1.20 6.57 15.14
N ILE A 138 0.39 5.92 14.29
CA ILE A 138 -1.02 6.27 14.11
C ILE A 138 -1.79 6.08 15.43
N SER A 139 -1.58 4.94 16.10
CA SER A 139 -2.20 4.63 17.40
C SER A 139 -1.91 5.71 18.44
N ILE A 140 -0.65 6.10 18.58
CA ILE A 140 -0.24 7.14 19.54
C ILE A 140 -0.86 8.50 19.19
N LYS A 141 -0.78 8.89 17.92
CA LYS A 141 -1.23 10.21 17.46
C LYS A 141 -2.74 10.42 17.63
N TYR A 142 -3.53 9.37 17.43
CA TYR A 142 -5.01 9.46 17.48
C TYR A 142 -5.64 8.73 18.67
N ASN A 143 -4.83 8.30 19.65
CA ASN A 143 -5.28 7.59 20.85
C ASN A 143 -6.13 6.33 20.54
N LEU A 144 -5.68 5.51 19.57
CA LEU A 144 -6.35 4.28 19.16
C LEU A 144 -5.74 3.09 19.91
N LYS A 145 -6.45 2.56 20.90
CA LYS A 145 -5.94 1.54 21.84
C LYS A 145 -6.47 0.14 21.57
N GLY A 146 -7.27 -0.03 20.51
CA GLY A 146 -7.77 -1.31 20.07
C GLY A 146 -6.70 -2.18 19.42
N PRO A 147 -7.08 -3.23 18.67
CA PRO A 147 -6.13 -4.11 17.99
C PRO A 147 -5.12 -3.31 17.16
N ASN A 148 -3.83 -3.65 17.30
CA ASN A 148 -2.74 -2.97 16.58
C ASN A 148 -1.81 -4.00 15.97
N SER A 149 -1.66 -3.97 14.64
CA SER A 149 -0.83 -4.93 13.91
C SER A 149 -0.45 -4.35 12.54
N SER A 150 0.43 -5.04 11.82
CA SER A 150 0.86 -4.65 10.47
C SER A 150 1.17 -5.91 9.67
N PRO A 151 0.38 -6.27 8.66
CA PRO A 151 0.74 -7.35 7.75
C PRO A 151 1.94 -6.94 6.90
N VAL A 152 2.70 -7.96 6.47
CA VAL A 152 3.87 -7.83 5.59
C VAL A 152 3.78 -8.92 4.54
N THR A 153 3.11 -8.63 3.44
CA THR A 153 2.82 -9.60 2.37
C THR A 153 3.06 -9.00 0.98
N ALA A 154 4.18 -8.27 0.86
CA ALA A 154 4.59 -7.59 -0.36
C ALA A 154 3.44 -6.73 -0.95
N CYS A 155 3.14 -6.85 -2.24
CA CYS A 155 2.10 -6.07 -2.92
C CYS A 155 0.67 -6.32 -2.37
N ALA A 156 0.42 -7.43 -1.70
CA ALA A 156 -0.87 -7.76 -1.10
C ALA A 156 -1.10 -7.13 0.28
N THR A 157 -0.08 -6.50 0.87
CA THR A 157 -0.10 -5.99 2.25
C THR A 157 -1.30 -5.10 2.54
N GLY A 158 -1.59 -4.12 1.66
CA GLY A 158 -2.72 -3.21 1.86
C GLY A 158 -4.08 -3.93 1.83
N THR A 159 -4.24 -4.88 0.91
CA THR A 159 -5.45 -5.71 0.81
C THR A 159 -5.62 -6.60 2.04
N HIS A 160 -4.54 -7.23 2.51
CA HIS A 160 -4.56 -8.02 3.76
C HIS A 160 -4.92 -7.15 4.96
N ALA A 161 -4.33 -5.95 5.07
CA ALA A 161 -4.67 -5.03 6.16
C ALA A 161 -6.17 -4.68 6.20
N ILE A 162 -6.79 -4.47 5.03
CA ILE A 162 -8.21 -4.20 4.91
C ILE A 162 -9.05 -5.44 5.26
N GLY A 163 -8.71 -6.60 4.70
CA GLY A 163 -9.45 -7.86 4.93
C GLY A 163 -9.36 -8.37 6.36
N ASP A 164 -8.17 -8.30 6.97
CA ASP A 164 -7.99 -8.67 8.38
C ASP A 164 -8.71 -7.70 9.31
N SER A 165 -8.71 -6.40 9.01
CA SER A 165 -9.49 -5.40 9.74
C SER A 165 -11.00 -5.65 9.64
N PHE A 166 -11.48 -5.99 8.44
CA PHE A 166 -12.88 -6.42 8.24
C PHE A 166 -13.20 -7.64 9.12
N SER A 167 -12.32 -8.64 9.17
CA SER A 167 -12.50 -9.83 9.99
C SER A 167 -12.49 -9.50 11.50
N ILE A 168 -11.65 -8.58 11.95
CA ILE A 168 -11.61 -8.12 13.34
C ILE A 168 -12.95 -7.46 13.73
N ILE A 169 -13.48 -6.56 12.90
CA ILE A 169 -14.75 -5.88 13.13
C ILE A 169 -15.89 -6.89 13.08
N LYS A 170 -15.96 -7.75 12.06
CA LYS A 170 -16.98 -8.77 11.89
C LYS A 170 -17.08 -9.72 13.08
N ASN A 171 -15.94 -10.00 13.74
CA ASN A 171 -15.85 -10.82 14.94
C ASN A 171 -16.02 -10.02 16.24
N ASN A 172 -16.50 -8.78 16.18
CA ASN A 172 -16.78 -7.90 17.32
C ASN A 172 -15.55 -7.65 18.24
N LYS A 173 -14.34 -7.61 17.67
CA LYS A 173 -13.10 -7.31 18.40
C LYS A 173 -12.71 -5.83 18.34
N ALA A 174 -13.28 -5.09 17.41
CA ALA A 174 -13.15 -3.64 17.28
C ALA A 174 -14.43 -3.07 16.65
N ASP A 175 -14.69 -1.80 16.88
CA ASP A 175 -15.76 -1.05 16.22
C ASP A 175 -15.24 -0.25 15.03
N ILE A 176 -13.99 0.23 15.13
CA ILE A 176 -13.29 0.97 14.06
C ILE A 176 -11.88 0.40 13.88
N MET A 177 -11.45 0.29 12.61
CA MET A 177 -10.08 -0.03 12.22
C MET A 177 -9.59 0.97 11.17
N VAL A 178 -8.49 1.66 11.49
CA VAL A 178 -7.71 2.42 10.49
C VAL A 178 -6.77 1.44 9.80
N CYS A 179 -6.96 1.20 8.50
CA CYS A 179 -6.26 0.13 7.80
C CYS A 179 -5.79 0.53 6.39
N GLY A 180 -4.79 -0.17 5.89
CA GLY A 180 -4.23 0.10 4.57
C GLY A 180 -2.76 -0.24 4.43
N GLY A 181 -2.06 0.47 3.54
CA GLY A 181 -0.64 0.26 3.31
C GLY A 181 0.11 1.53 2.93
N ALA A 182 1.42 1.51 3.16
CA ALA A 182 2.34 2.56 2.74
C ALA A 182 3.68 1.96 2.32
N GLU A 183 4.29 2.52 1.26
CA GLU A 183 5.60 2.08 0.78
C GLU A 183 6.43 3.24 0.28
N ALA A 184 7.74 3.22 0.54
CA ALA A 184 8.69 4.23 0.06
C ALA A 184 10.09 3.64 -0.21
N ALA A 185 10.15 2.55 -0.99
CA ALA A 185 11.37 1.79 -1.24
C ALA A 185 12.20 2.30 -2.44
N ILE A 186 11.92 3.51 -2.97
CA ILE A 186 12.68 4.10 -4.07
C ILE A 186 14.00 4.68 -3.52
N CYS A 187 14.98 3.80 -3.39
CA CYS A 187 16.34 4.10 -2.94
C CYS A 187 17.34 3.26 -3.76
N PRO A 188 18.65 3.54 -3.67
CA PRO A 188 19.66 2.78 -4.41
C PRO A 188 19.52 1.27 -4.25
N LEU A 189 19.39 0.79 -3.02
CA LEU A 189 19.25 -0.64 -2.73
C LEU A 189 17.95 -1.24 -3.29
N GLY A 190 16.83 -0.51 -3.20
CA GLY A 190 15.52 -0.94 -3.72
C GLY A 190 15.52 -1.11 -5.24
N ILE A 191 15.97 -0.09 -5.96
CA ILE A 191 16.09 -0.16 -7.44
C ILE A 191 17.10 -1.24 -7.86
N SER A 192 18.25 -1.36 -7.20
CA SER A 192 19.23 -2.39 -7.49
C SER A 192 18.69 -3.80 -7.29
N GLY A 193 17.99 -4.05 -6.16
CA GLY A 193 17.44 -5.35 -5.83
C GLY A 193 16.41 -5.84 -6.86
N PHE A 194 15.45 -4.99 -7.22
CA PHE A 194 14.44 -5.34 -8.22
C PHE A 194 15.01 -5.38 -9.65
N SER A 195 16.05 -4.57 -9.98
CA SER A 195 16.78 -4.67 -11.25
C SER A 195 17.51 -6.00 -11.34
N ALA A 196 18.20 -6.43 -10.28
CA ALA A 196 18.87 -7.73 -10.23
C ALA A 196 17.91 -8.91 -10.41
N ALA A 197 16.66 -8.77 -9.90
CA ALA A 197 15.58 -9.72 -10.12
C ALA A 197 14.96 -9.63 -11.54
N ARG A 198 15.40 -8.69 -12.37
CA ARG A 198 14.85 -8.43 -13.72
C ARG A 198 13.34 -8.19 -13.71
N ALA A 199 12.85 -7.48 -12.69
CA ALA A 199 11.44 -7.25 -12.49
C ALA A 199 10.97 -5.86 -12.94
N LEU A 200 11.91 -4.89 -13.06
CA LEU A 200 11.62 -3.51 -13.41
C LEU A 200 11.59 -3.27 -14.92
N CYS A 201 10.80 -2.29 -15.30
CA CYS A 201 10.79 -1.73 -16.65
C CYS A 201 12.06 -0.91 -16.88
N ASP A 202 12.88 -1.32 -17.83
CA ASP A 202 14.14 -0.67 -18.22
C ASP A 202 14.13 -0.14 -19.67
N THR A 203 13.09 -0.43 -20.43
CA THR A 203 12.98 -0.09 -21.86
C THR A 203 12.42 1.30 -22.12
N PHE A 204 11.77 1.93 -21.14
CA PHE A 204 11.13 3.24 -21.29
C PHE A 204 11.78 4.36 -20.48
N ASN A 205 13.08 4.27 -20.21
CA ASN A 205 13.82 5.29 -19.43
C ASN A 205 13.72 6.70 -20.02
N GLU A 206 13.63 6.84 -21.35
CA GLU A 206 13.49 8.13 -22.02
C GLU A 206 12.05 8.58 -22.23
N ASN A 207 11.08 7.71 -21.96
CA ASN A 207 9.65 7.98 -22.03
C ASN A 207 8.94 7.42 -20.78
N PRO A 208 9.21 8.01 -19.60
CA PRO A 208 8.77 7.46 -18.30
C PRO A 208 7.27 7.18 -18.22
N GLU A 209 6.45 8.04 -18.81
CA GLU A 209 4.99 7.93 -18.85
C GLU A 209 4.48 6.66 -19.54
N LYS A 210 5.33 5.99 -20.33
CA LYS A 210 5.03 4.73 -21.02
C LYS A 210 5.52 3.50 -20.28
N GLY A 211 6.21 3.66 -19.14
CA GLY A 211 6.86 2.56 -18.43
C GLY A 211 5.89 1.54 -17.85
N SER A 212 4.79 2.01 -17.23
CA SER A 212 3.73 1.12 -16.73
C SER A 212 2.61 1.03 -17.76
N ARG A 213 2.45 -0.15 -18.34
CA ARG A 213 1.51 -0.44 -19.43
C ARG A 213 0.91 -1.84 -19.34
N PRO A 214 0.10 -2.11 -18.29
CA PRO A 214 -0.47 -3.44 -18.05
C PRO A 214 -1.19 -4.00 -19.31
N TRP A 215 -0.99 -5.30 -19.54
CA TRP A 215 -1.51 -6.09 -20.68
C TRP A 215 -1.09 -5.61 -22.07
N ASP A 216 -0.33 -4.53 -22.18
CA ASP A 216 0.22 -4.10 -23.47
C ASP A 216 1.29 -5.11 -23.97
N LYS A 217 1.39 -5.27 -25.29
CA LYS A 217 2.36 -6.19 -25.91
C LYS A 217 3.82 -5.82 -25.66
N ASP A 218 4.10 -4.53 -25.48
CA ASP A 218 5.44 -3.99 -25.30
C ASP A 218 5.81 -3.78 -23.81
N ARG A 219 5.00 -4.30 -22.85
CA ARG A 219 5.31 -4.23 -21.41
C ARG A 219 6.58 -5.01 -21.10
N SER A 220 7.42 -4.49 -20.23
CA SER A 220 8.74 -5.08 -19.94
C SER A 220 9.04 -5.29 -18.46
N GLY A 221 8.18 -4.86 -17.56
CA GLY A 221 8.35 -4.96 -16.12
C GLY A 221 7.52 -3.89 -15.41
N PHE A 222 7.50 -3.94 -14.07
CA PHE A 222 6.79 -2.94 -13.30
C PHE A 222 7.65 -1.68 -13.07
N VAL A 223 7.01 -0.57 -12.76
CA VAL A 223 7.67 0.68 -12.33
C VAL A 223 7.43 0.84 -10.83
N MET A 224 8.50 1.02 -10.06
CA MET A 224 8.37 1.26 -8.61
C MET A 224 7.65 2.58 -8.35
N GLY A 225 6.73 2.56 -7.39
CA GLY A 225 6.06 3.74 -6.87
C GLY A 225 6.21 3.86 -5.36
N GLU A 226 6.14 5.09 -4.85
CA GLU A 226 5.96 5.34 -3.42
C GLU A 226 4.59 5.96 -3.17
N GLY A 227 4.02 5.71 -2.00
CA GLY A 227 2.71 6.23 -1.63
C GLY A 227 2.12 5.57 -0.40
N ALA A 228 0.91 5.99 -0.06
CA ALA A 228 0.11 5.37 0.98
C ALA A 228 -1.38 5.44 0.61
N GLY A 229 -2.12 4.40 1.01
CA GLY A 229 -3.57 4.34 0.95
C GLY A 229 -4.13 3.84 2.27
N VAL A 230 -4.97 4.64 2.91
CA VAL A 230 -5.57 4.33 4.21
C VAL A 230 -7.07 4.50 4.15
N LEU A 231 -7.78 3.55 4.75
CA LEU A 231 -9.23 3.54 4.92
C LEU A 231 -9.57 3.51 6.41
N VAL A 232 -10.75 4.02 6.74
CA VAL A 232 -11.40 3.74 8.02
C VAL A 232 -12.52 2.75 7.76
N LEU A 233 -12.39 1.55 8.31
CA LEU A 233 -13.47 0.57 8.38
C LEU A 233 -14.18 0.72 9.72
N GLU A 234 -15.49 0.62 9.69
CA GLU A 234 -16.34 0.80 10.87
C GLU A 234 -17.50 -0.19 10.83
N GLU A 235 -17.90 -0.67 12.01
CA GLU A 235 -19.08 -1.51 12.14
C GLU A 235 -20.32 -0.73 11.67
N TYR A 236 -21.17 -1.37 10.89
CA TYR A 236 -22.23 -0.70 10.13
C TYR A 236 -23.24 0.04 11.03
N GLU A 237 -23.76 -0.59 12.09
CA GLU A 237 -24.72 0.05 13.00
C GLU A 237 -24.05 1.12 13.87
N HIS A 238 -22.77 0.96 14.20
CA HIS A 238 -21.97 1.99 14.85
C HIS A 238 -21.85 3.25 13.95
N ALA A 239 -21.53 3.07 12.67
CA ALA A 239 -21.45 4.14 11.68
C ALA A 239 -22.79 4.88 11.51
N LYS A 240 -23.89 4.13 11.39
CA LYS A 240 -25.25 4.69 11.29
C LYS A 240 -25.66 5.49 12.53
N LYS A 241 -25.35 4.97 13.71
CA LYS A 241 -25.71 5.62 14.99
C LYS A 241 -25.11 7.01 15.14
N ARG A 242 -23.91 7.24 14.58
CA ARG A 242 -23.27 8.56 14.58
C ARG A 242 -23.47 9.36 13.29
N ASN A 243 -24.36 8.89 12.38
CA ASN A 243 -24.62 9.50 11.08
C ASN A 243 -23.37 9.66 10.21
N ALA A 244 -22.47 8.66 10.23
CA ALA A 244 -21.26 8.66 9.42
C ALA A 244 -21.59 8.66 7.93
N LYS A 245 -20.72 9.28 7.13
CA LYS A 245 -20.77 9.17 5.67
C LYS A 245 -20.21 7.82 5.25
N ILE A 246 -21.06 6.91 4.81
CA ILE A 246 -20.70 5.59 4.33
C ILE A 246 -20.45 5.67 2.82
N TYR A 247 -19.25 5.30 2.37
CA TYR A 247 -18.88 5.25 0.95
C TYR A 247 -19.21 3.90 0.29
N GLY A 248 -19.20 2.82 1.07
CA GLY A 248 -19.47 1.46 0.61
C GLY A 248 -19.28 0.46 1.73
N GLU A 249 -19.59 -0.80 1.47
CA GLU A 249 -19.41 -1.92 2.39
C GLU A 249 -18.33 -2.86 1.89
N VAL A 250 -17.49 -3.37 2.78
CA VAL A 250 -16.65 -4.54 2.53
C VAL A 250 -17.54 -5.78 2.76
N LYS A 251 -17.79 -6.54 1.71
CA LYS A 251 -18.73 -7.68 1.73
C LYS A 251 -18.03 -9.01 1.91
N GLY A 252 -16.80 -9.14 1.43
CA GLY A 252 -16.05 -10.38 1.51
C GLY A 252 -14.55 -10.16 1.32
N TYR A 253 -13.80 -11.11 1.81
CA TYR A 253 -12.34 -11.14 1.76
C TYR A 253 -11.86 -12.55 1.42
N GLY A 254 -10.83 -12.67 0.60
CA GLY A 254 -10.24 -13.94 0.27
C GLY A 254 -8.72 -13.83 0.18
N MET A 255 -8.03 -14.84 0.67
CA MET A 255 -6.58 -14.96 0.55
C MET A 255 -6.19 -16.40 0.29
N SER A 256 -5.07 -16.57 -0.41
CA SER A 256 -4.53 -17.89 -0.74
C SER A 256 -3.02 -17.83 -0.92
N GLY A 257 -2.36 -18.96 -0.96
CA GLY A 257 -0.97 -19.09 -1.36
C GLY A 257 -0.84 -20.08 -2.52
N ASP A 258 0.05 -19.79 -3.47
CA ASP A 258 0.27 -20.65 -4.64
C ASP A 258 0.97 -21.97 -4.31
N ALA A 259 1.81 -21.99 -3.26
CA ALA A 259 2.68 -23.13 -2.91
C ALA A 259 3.47 -23.65 -4.13
N PHE A 260 3.92 -22.75 -5.00
CA PHE A 260 4.56 -23.09 -6.28
C PHE A 260 6.00 -22.59 -6.35
N HIS A 261 6.22 -21.28 -6.30
CA HIS A 261 7.53 -20.65 -6.42
C HIS A 261 7.60 -19.38 -5.59
N ILE A 262 8.80 -19.03 -5.11
CA ILE A 262 8.96 -17.88 -4.18
C ILE A 262 8.58 -16.52 -4.81
N THR A 263 8.73 -16.35 -6.13
CA THR A 263 8.48 -15.07 -6.83
C THR A 263 7.59 -15.19 -8.06
N LYS A 264 7.32 -16.42 -8.54
CA LYS A 264 6.51 -16.63 -9.76
C LYS A 264 5.13 -17.15 -9.40
N PRO A 265 4.04 -16.60 -9.96
CA PRO A 265 2.71 -17.19 -9.82
C PRO A 265 2.66 -18.54 -10.53
N SER A 266 1.74 -19.43 -10.09
CA SER A 266 1.43 -20.67 -10.80
C SER A 266 0.88 -20.34 -12.20
N GLU A 267 1.29 -21.13 -13.21
CA GLU A 267 0.94 -20.87 -14.62
C GLU A 267 -0.57 -20.91 -14.92
N ASP A 268 -1.33 -21.64 -14.11
CA ASP A 268 -2.78 -21.77 -14.18
C ASP A 268 -3.55 -20.65 -13.43
N GLY A 269 -2.84 -19.74 -12.73
CA GLY A 269 -3.43 -18.66 -11.95
C GLY A 269 -4.30 -19.11 -10.77
N ASN A 270 -4.13 -20.36 -10.31
CA ASN A 270 -5.04 -20.99 -9.34
C ASN A 270 -5.07 -20.23 -7.99
N GLY A 271 -3.96 -19.67 -7.52
CA GLY A 271 -3.93 -18.89 -6.28
C GLY A 271 -4.83 -17.65 -6.36
N GLY A 272 -4.67 -16.84 -7.40
CA GLY A 272 -5.52 -15.67 -7.62
C GLY A 272 -7.01 -16.04 -7.77
N PHE A 273 -7.29 -17.12 -8.52
CA PHE A 273 -8.64 -17.64 -8.66
C PHE A 273 -9.26 -18.01 -7.30
N ARG A 274 -8.58 -18.80 -6.46
CA ARG A 274 -9.08 -19.21 -5.13
C ARG A 274 -9.31 -18.03 -4.19
N ALA A 275 -8.44 -17.01 -4.24
CA ALA A 275 -8.63 -15.82 -3.43
C ALA A 275 -9.90 -15.06 -3.84
N MET A 276 -10.14 -14.87 -5.14
CA MET A 276 -11.36 -14.24 -5.65
C MET A 276 -12.62 -15.07 -5.34
N GLU A 277 -12.57 -16.39 -5.55
CA GLU A 277 -13.66 -17.33 -5.25
C GLU A 277 -14.04 -17.28 -3.76
N MET A 278 -13.03 -17.24 -2.85
CA MET A 278 -13.26 -17.12 -1.41
C MET A 278 -13.95 -15.78 -1.07
N ALA A 279 -13.52 -14.67 -1.67
CA ALA A 279 -14.14 -13.36 -1.45
C ALA A 279 -15.60 -13.32 -1.92
N LEU A 280 -15.91 -13.92 -3.08
CA LEU A 280 -17.28 -14.07 -3.58
C LEU A 280 -18.12 -14.93 -2.64
N SER A 281 -17.61 -16.09 -2.23
CA SER A 281 -18.30 -16.99 -1.30
C SER A 281 -18.62 -16.30 0.04
N GLU A 282 -17.66 -15.54 0.60
CA GLU A 282 -17.91 -14.82 1.85
C GLU A 282 -18.91 -13.68 1.68
N SER A 283 -18.88 -12.98 0.54
CA SER A 283 -19.82 -11.89 0.23
C SER A 283 -21.22 -12.39 -0.11
N LYS A 284 -21.38 -13.67 -0.45
CA LYS A 284 -22.61 -14.29 -0.99
C LYS A 284 -23.09 -13.62 -2.28
N LEU A 285 -22.17 -13.08 -3.07
CA LEU A 285 -22.42 -12.50 -4.39
C LEU A 285 -22.06 -13.50 -5.49
N ASN A 286 -22.76 -13.39 -6.61
CA ASN A 286 -22.44 -14.10 -7.85
C ASN A 286 -21.55 -13.23 -8.75
N THR A 287 -20.93 -13.84 -9.74
CA THR A 287 -20.05 -13.12 -10.69
C THR A 287 -20.78 -12.09 -11.54
N ASP A 288 -22.06 -12.29 -11.84
CA ASP A 288 -22.90 -11.34 -12.59
C ASP A 288 -23.26 -10.06 -11.81
N GLU A 289 -23.08 -10.08 -10.47
CA GLU A 289 -23.24 -8.92 -9.61
C GLU A 289 -21.95 -8.08 -9.50
N ILE A 290 -20.83 -8.51 -10.10
CA ILE A 290 -19.55 -7.81 -10.07
C ILE A 290 -19.44 -6.86 -11.27
N GLY A 291 -19.52 -5.59 -11.01
CA GLY A 291 -19.45 -4.56 -12.05
C GLY A 291 -18.02 -4.12 -12.44
N TYR A 292 -17.02 -4.41 -11.61
CA TYR A 292 -15.64 -3.97 -11.84
C TYR A 292 -14.61 -4.85 -11.11
N VAL A 293 -13.51 -5.16 -11.77
CA VAL A 293 -12.34 -5.82 -11.19
C VAL A 293 -11.17 -4.85 -11.23
N ASN A 294 -10.69 -4.43 -10.06
CA ASN A 294 -9.44 -3.68 -9.96
C ASN A 294 -8.27 -4.67 -9.87
N ALA A 295 -7.70 -4.99 -11.01
CA ALA A 295 -6.62 -5.95 -11.12
C ALA A 295 -5.31 -5.44 -10.51
N HIS A 296 -4.39 -6.35 -10.23
CA HIS A 296 -3.02 -5.99 -9.83
C HIS A 296 -2.28 -5.31 -10.98
N GLY A 297 -2.33 -5.88 -12.19
CA GLY A 297 -1.92 -5.22 -13.43
C GLY A 297 -0.54 -4.58 -13.35
N THR A 298 0.49 -5.36 -13.05
CA THR A 298 1.82 -4.84 -12.75
C THR A 298 2.65 -4.44 -13.98
N SER A 299 2.13 -4.64 -15.19
CA SER A 299 2.90 -4.43 -16.42
C SER A 299 4.05 -5.44 -16.61
N THR A 300 3.93 -6.62 -15.98
CA THR A 300 4.92 -7.69 -16.15
C THR A 300 4.49 -8.69 -17.23
N PRO A 301 5.42 -9.18 -18.06
CA PRO A 301 5.08 -10.07 -19.17
C PRO A 301 4.29 -11.33 -18.76
N VAL A 302 4.69 -11.95 -17.65
CA VAL A 302 4.08 -13.19 -17.15
C VAL A 302 2.91 -12.91 -16.21
N GLY A 303 3.06 -11.98 -15.27
CA GLY A 303 2.08 -11.70 -14.23
C GLY A 303 0.72 -11.28 -14.79
N ASP A 304 0.70 -10.30 -15.68
CA ASP A 304 -0.53 -9.78 -16.28
C ASP A 304 -1.33 -10.86 -17.03
N THR A 305 -0.64 -11.74 -17.75
CA THR A 305 -1.28 -12.84 -18.50
C THR A 305 -1.92 -13.87 -17.57
N ILE A 306 -1.23 -14.22 -16.47
CA ILE A 306 -1.73 -15.20 -15.48
C ILE A 306 -2.91 -14.62 -14.71
N GLU A 307 -2.82 -13.37 -14.30
CA GLU A 307 -3.93 -12.68 -13.62
C GLU A 307 -5.19 -12.65 -14.48
N LEU A 308 -5.06 -12.27 -15.75
CA LEU A 308 -6.19 -12.26 -16.68
C LEU A 308 -6.83 -13.66 -16.82
N LYS A 309 -6.02 -14.74 -16.93
CA LYS A 309 -6.53 -16.11 -16.95
C LYS A 309 -7.30 -16.47 -15.68
N ALA A 310 -6.82 -16.06 -14.50
CA ALA A 310 -7.52 -16.29 -13.25
C ALA A 310 -8.88 -15.59 -13.18
N VAL A 311 -8.94 -14.31 -13.62
CA VAL A 311 -10.19 -13.55 -13.75
C VAL A 311 -11.13 -14.20 -14.74
N GLU A 312 -10.67 -14.52 -15.95
CA GLU A 312 -11.49 -15.20 -16.98
C GLU A 312 -12.06 -16.53 -16.47
N LYS A 313 -11.24 -17.33 -15.79
CA LYS A 313 -11.68 -18.61 -15.21
C LYS A 313 -12.82 -18.40 -14.21
N LEU A 314 -12.73 -17.38 -13.34
CA LEU A 314 -13.76 -17.08 -12.35
C LEU A 314 -15.09 -16.73 -13.01
N PHE A 315 -15.06 -15.84 -14.00
CA PHE A 315 -16.28 -15.37 -14.66
C PHE A 315 -16.88 -16.38 -15.67
N LYS A 316 -16.08 -17.30 -16.22
CA LYS A 316 -16.56 -18.36 -17.11
C LYS A 316 -17.09 -19.60 -16.39
N SER A 317 -16.59 -19.89 -15.20
CA SER A 317 -17.01 -21.09 -14.43
C SER A 317 -18.41 -20.97 -13.82
N ASN A 318 -19.01 -19.81 -13.85
CA ASN A 318 -20.32 -19.51 -13.25
C ASN A 318 -21.41 -19.20 -14.29
N ASN A 319 -21.18 -19.48 -15.58
CA ASN A 319 -22.17 -19.38 -16.69
C ASN A 319 -22.68 -20.76 -17.13
#